data_90c934e831f129e888cbc6fe99131dab
#
_entry.id   90c934e831f129e888cbc6fe99131dab
#
_cell.length_a   1.000
_cell.length_b   1.000
_cell.length_c   1.000
_cell.angle_alpha   90.00
_cell.angle_beta   90.00
_cell.angle_gamma   90.00
#
_symmetry.space_group_name_H-M   'P 1'
#
loop_
_entity.id
_entity.type
_entity.pdbx_description
1 polymer ?
#
loop_
_entity_poly.entity_id
_entity_poly.type
_entity_poly.pdbx_seq_one_letter_code
_entity_poly.pdbx_strand_id
1 'polypeptide(L)'
;MDIQLTNVTPESAGFAELKSQSMAEGFNMLRRLEDNWLSGLNRFDRPGEKLIGASVDGLIVGVCGLNVDPFTLKTGIGRLRHLYVDSGWRKRQVGSTLLSEILKDSGHWFDFINTNAPPLAFTFYERAGFIALTGIEKVTHHLCIKDPAR
;
A
#
# COMPACT_ATOMS: atom_id res chain seq x y z
N MET A 1 -7.36 18.60 11.15
CA MET A 1 -7.77 18.70 9.74
C MET A 1 -8.26 17.34 9.29
N ASP A 2 -9.33 17.35 8.55
CA ASP A 2 -9.96 16.11 8.12
C ASP A 2 -9.19 15.48 6.96
N ILE A 3 -8.86 14.22 7.11
CA ILE A 3 -8.26 13.41 6.06
C ILE A 3 -9.37 12.69 5.32
N GLN A 4 -9.38 12.77 4.00
CA GLN A 4 -10.33 12.04 3.18
C GLN A 4 -9.62 10.91 2.48
N LEU A 5 -10.24 9.73 2.49
CA LEU A 5 -9.70 8.54 1.83
C LEU A 5 -10.50 8.31 0.55
N THR A 6 -9.80 8.26 -0.56
CA THR A 6 -10.42 8.04 -1.87
C THR A 6 -9.54 7.18 -2.76
N ASN A 7 -10.14 6.63 -3.80
CA ASN A 7 -9.36 6.01 -4.87
C ASN A 7 -8.56 7.08 -5.58
N VAL A 8 -7.30 6.78 -5.87
CA VAL A 8 -6.40 7.73 -6.51
C VAL A 8 -5.66 7.07 -7.68
N THR A 9 -5.03 7.89 -8.48
CA THR A 9 -4.16 7.46 -9.58
C THR A 9 -2.90 8.33 -9.58
N PRO A 10 -1.88 7.98 -10.36
CA PRO A 10 -0.71 8.86 -10.50
C PRO A 10 -1.03 10.25 -11.08
N GLU A 11 -2.23 10.44 -11.60
CA GLU A 11 -2.68 11.75 -12.10
C GLU A 11 -3.37 12.60 -11.03
N SER A 12 -3.61 12.04 -9.85
CA SER A 12 -4.30 12.76 -8.77
C SER A 12 -3.46 13.94 -8.26
N ALA A 13 -4.14 15.02 -7.87
CA ALA A 13 -3.47 16.22 -7.38
C ALA A 13 -2.61 15.92 -6.16
N GLY A 14 -1.36 16.36 -6.19
CA GLY A 14 -0.39 16.11 -5.12
C GLY A 14 0.47 14.87 -5.33
N PHE A 15 0.14 13.99 -6.28
CA PHE A 15 0.92 12.77 -6.49
C PHE A 15 2.35 13.08 -6.95
N ALA A 16 2.51 14.00 -7.90
CA ALA A 16 3.84 14.32 -8.43
C ALA A 16 4.77 14.84 -7.33
N GLU A 17 4.26 15.68 -6.44
CA GLU A 17 5.03 16.22 -5.32
C GLU A 17 5.38 15.11 -4.33
N LEU A 18 4.44 14.23 -4.04
CA LEU A 18 4.66 13.11 -3.14
C LEU A 18 5.70 12.16 -3.71
N LYS A 19 5.64 11.88 -5.02
CA LYS A 19 6.63 11.06 -5.71
C LYS A 19 8.01 11.68 -5.61
N SER A 20 8.14 12.98 -5.91
CA SER A 20 9.42 13.69 -5.82
C SER A 20 10.00 13.62 -4.41
N GLN A 21 9.18 13.81 -3.39
CA GLN A 21 9.63 13.71 -1.99
C GLN A 21 10.12 12.30 -1.68
N SER A 22 9.39 11.26 -2.11
CA SER A 22 9.80 9.89 -1.84
C SER A 22 11.14 9.57 -2.50
N MET A 23 11.36 10.04 -3.71
CA MET A 23 12.62 9.82 -4.42
C MET A 23 13.77 10.55 -3.74
N ALA A 24 13.54 11.77 -3.25
CA ALA A 24 14.54 12.53 -2.52
C ALA A 24 14.94 11.84 -1.20
N GLU A 25 14.02 11.05 -0.63
CA GLU A 25 14.31 10.24 0.57
C GLU A 25 14.92 8.89 0.24
N GLY A 26 15.17 8.59 -1.03
CA GLY A 26 15.80 7.35 -1.45
C GLY A 26 14.83 6.20 -1.73
N PHE A 27 13.54 6.47 -1.83
CA PHE A 27 12.53 5.45 -2.12
C PHE A 27 12.05 5.51 -3.56
N ASN A 28 11.94 4.36 -4.21
CA ASN A 28 11.52 4.27 -5.60
C ASN A 28 10.08 3.77 -5.76
N MET A 29 9.36 3.56 -4.66
CA MET A 29 8.06 2.91 -4.72
C MET A 29 7.01 3.70 -5.52
N LEU A 30 6.97 5.02 -5.41
CA LEU A 30 5.98 5.81 -6.14
C LEU A 30 6.38 5.98 -7.60
N ARG A 31 7.67 6.03 -7.91
CA ARG A 31 8.13 6.00 -9.29
C ARG A 31 7.74 4.69 -9.98
N ARG A 32 7.93 3.55 -9.29
CA ARG A 32 7.52 2.24 -9.83
C ARG A 32 6.01 2.17 -10.01
N LEU A 33 5.25 2.72 -9.07
CA LEU A 33 3.80 2.77 -9.19
C LEU A 33 3.39 3.49 -10.47
N GLU A 34 3.95 4.67 -10.71
CA GLU A 34 3.63 5.44 -11.90
C GLU A 34 4.08 4.72 -13.17
N ASP A 35 5.29 4.16 -13.20
CA ASP A 35 5.80 3.44 -14.35
C ASP A 35 4.90 2.25 -14.70
N ASN A 36 4.49 1.47 -13.69
CA ASN A 36 3.60 0.33 -13.91
C ASN A 36 2.22 0.75 -14.35
N TRP A 37 1.74 1.88 -13.86
CA TRP A 37 0.47 2.44 -14.28
C TRP A 37 0.49 2.86 -15.75
N LEU A 38 1.52 3.61 -16.14
CA LEU A 38 1.66 4.11 -17.50
C LEU A 38 1.84 2.98 -18.52
N SER A 39 2.57 1.93 -18.14
CA SER A 39 2.79 0.78 -19.03
C SER A 39 1.59 -0.17 -19.06
N GLY A 40 0.65 -0.04 -18.13
CA GLY A 40 -0.48 -0.96 -18.00
C GLY A 40 -0.15 -2.23 -17.23
N LEU A 41 1.07 -2.36 -16.70
CA LEU A 41 1.47 -3.55 -15.97
C LEU A 41 0.64 -3.74 -14.69
N ASN A 42 0.32 -2.65 -14.00
CA ASN A 42 -0.52 -2.69 -12.81
C ASN A 42 -1.31 -1.38 -12.66
N ARG A 43 -2.62 -1.48 -12.76
CA ARG A 43 -3.53 -0.34 -12.56
C ARG A 43 -4.49 -0.55 -11.39
N PHE A 44 -4.23 -1.55 -10.55
CA PHE A 44 -5.04 -1.84 -9.38
C PHE A 44 -6.52 -2.01 -9.72
N ASP A 45 -6.81 -2.58 -10.88
CA ASP A 45 -8.16 -2.70 -11.42
C ASP A 45 -8.67 -4.14 -11.50
N ARG A 46 -7.89 -5.12 -11.00
CA ARG A 46 -8.37 -6.49 -10.90
C ARG A 46 -9.18 -6.68 -9.61
N PRO A 47 -10.01 -7.75 -9.53
CA PRO A 47 -10.85 -7.97 -8.34
C PRO A 47 -10.03 -7.98 -7.04
N GLY A 48 -10.46 -7.19 -6.07
CA GLY A 48 -9.79 -7.07 -4.77
C GLY A 48 -8.66 -6.06 -4.72
N GLU A 49 -8.25 -5.52 -5.85
CA GLU A 49 -7.16 -4.53 -5.89
C GLU A 49 -7.66 -3.13 -5.57
N LYS A 50 -6.81 -2.35 -4.93
CA LYS A 50 -7.12 -0.98 -4.53
C LYS A 50 -5.88 -0.10 -4.60
N LEU A 51 -6.06 1.16 -4.93
CA LEU A 51 -5.06 2.20 -4.72
C LEU A 51 -5.78 3.36 -4.03
N ILE A 52 -5.45 3.57 -2.75
CA ILE A 52 -6.14 4.53 -1.89
C ILE A 52 -5.18 5.65 -1.53
N GLY A 53 -5.69 6.87 -1.60
CA GLY A 53 -4.96 8.04 -1.14
C GLY A 53 -5.65 8.69 0.04
N ALA A 54 -4.84 9.27 0.92
CA ALA A 54 -5.30 10.18 1.96
C ALA A 54 -5.05 11.58 1.47
N SER A 55 -6.09 12.41 1.44
CA SER A 55 -5.95 13.79 0.98
C SER A 55 -6.42 14.79 2.02
N VAL A 56 -5.82 15.97 1.95
CA VAL A 56 -6.19 17.12 2.78
C VAL A 56 -6.32 18.31 1.82
N ASP A 57 -7.46 18.98 1.88
CA ASP A 57 -7.75 20.11 0.99
C ASP A 57 -7.53 19.77 -0.49
N GLY A 58 -7.86 18.53 -0.88
CA GLY A 58 -7.78 18.09 -2.27
C GLY A 58 -6.42 17.63 -2.74
N LEU A 59 -5.39 17.65 -1.88
CA LEU A 59 -4.03 17.21 -2.22
C LEU A 59 -3.69 15.92 -1.49
N ILE A 60 -3.13 14.94 -2.20
CA ILE A 60 -2.71 13.68 -1.61
C ILE A 60 -1.54 13.91 -0.66
N VAL A 61 -1.67 13.42 0.59
CA VAL A 61 -0.61 13.44 1.60
C VAL A 61 -0.14 12.03 1.95
N GLY A 62 -0.76 11.01 1.40
CA GLY A 62 -0.34 9.63 1.58
C GLY A 62 -1.04 8.71 0.59
N VAL A 63 -0.45 7.55 0.34
CA VAL A 63 -0.97 6.59 -0.61
C VAL A 63 -0.61 5.18 -0.16
N CYS A 64 -1.45 4.21 -0.52
CA CYS A 64 -1.20 2.80 -0.26
C CYS A 64 -1.91 1.96 -1.31
N GLY A 65 -1.26 0.91 -1.79
CA GLY A 65 -1.81 0.01 -2.79
C GLY A 65 -1.90 -1.42 -2.31
N LEU A 66 -2.87 -2.14 -2.85
CA LEU A 66 -3.06 -3.58 -2.66
C LEU A 66 -3.35 -4.19 -4.01
N ASN A 67 -2.52 -5.14 -4.43
CA ASN A 67 -2.76 -5.86 -5.68
C ASN A 67 -2.56 -7.35 -5.49
N VAL A 68 -2.98 -8.14 -6.48
CA VAL A 68 -2.66 -9.57 -6.52
C VAL A 68 -1.14 -9.70 -6.55
N ASP A 69 -0.57 -10.55 -5.67
CA ASP A 69 0.88 -10.66 -5.57
C ASP A 69 1.46 -11.22 -6.88
N PRO A 70 2.26 -10.42 -7.61
CA PRO A 70 2.80 -10.85 -8.89
C PRO A 70 4.01 -11.78 -8.75
N PHE A 71 4.51 -11.99 -7.53
CA PHE A 71 5.75 -12.75 -7.29
C PHE A 71 5.48 -14.17 -6.81
N THR A 72 4.23 -14.60 -6.79
CA THR A 72 3.88 -15.98 -6.42
C THR A 72 2.84 -16.53 -7.38
N LEU A 73 2.89 -17.86 -7.60
CA LEU A 73 1.89 -18.56 -8.39
C LEU A 73 0.71 -19.03 -7.54
N LYS A 74 0.79 -18.87 -6.22
CA LYS A 74 -0.30 -19.26 -5.32
C LYS A 74 -1.46 -18.28 -5.49
N THR A 75 -2.69 -18.82 -5.41
CA THR A 75 -3.90 -17.99 -5.45
C THR A 75 -4.22 -17.48 -4.05
N GLY A 76 -5.02 -16.43 -3.99
CA GLY A 76 -5.46 -15.88 -2.70
C GLY A 76 -4.41 -15.08 -1.96
N ILE A 77 -3.34 -14.66 -2.63
CA ILE A 77 -2.28 -13.86 -2.02
C ILE A 77 -2.31 -12.45 -2.60
N GLY A 78 -2.50 -11.47 -1.73
CA GLY A 78 -2.36 -10.07 -2.08
C GLY A 78 -1.01 -9.53 -1.69
N ARG A 79 -0.67 -8.36 -2.20
CA ARG A 79 0.56 -7.65 -1.83
C ARG A 79 0.25 -6.21 -1.51
N LEU A 80 0.62 -5.81 -0.30
CA LEU A 80 0.57 -4.40 0.10
C LEU A 80 1.80 -3.70 -0.44
N ARG A 81 1.59 -2.59 -1.16
CA ARG A 81 2.67 -1.88 -1.85
C ARG A 81 2.46 -0.38 -1.77
N HIS A 82 3.56 0.34 -1.97
CA HIS A 82 3.54 1.78 -2.22
C HIS A 82 2.98 2.60 -1.07
N LEU A 83 3.09 2.09 0.17
CA LEU A 83 2.68 2.90 1.34
C LEU A 83 3.71 4.01 1.56
N TYR A 84 3.28 5.22 1.36
CA TYR A 84 4.12 6.39 1.59
C TYR A 84 3.28 7.52 2.14
N VAL A 85 3.81 8.23 3.14
CA VAL A 85 3.15 9.37 3.77
C VAL A 85 4.08 10.58 3.71
N ASP A 86 3.54 11.72 3.31
CA ASP A 86 4.25 12.99 3.28
C ASP A 86 4.93 13.24 4.64
N SER A 87 6.19 13.69 4.61
CA SER A 87 6.98 13.88 5.83
C SER A 87 6.32 14.83 6.83
N GLY A 88 5.59 15.83 6.35
CA GLY A 88 4.87 16.76 7.19
C GLY A 88 3.62 16.19 7.84
N TRP A 89 3.20 15.00 7.39
CA TRP A 89 2.00 14.34 7.88
C TRP A 89 2.28 13.03 8.63
N ARG A 90 3.55 12.70 8.84
CA ARG A 90 3.94 11.52 9.62
C ARG A 90 3.61 11.73 11.09
N LYS A 91 3.46 10.60 11.83
CA LYS A 91 3.09 10.58 13.25
C LYS A 91 1.71 11.19 13.52
N ARG A 92 0.86 11.22 12.51
CA ARG A 92 -0.53 11.68 12.60
C ARG A 92 -1.51 10.58 12.21
N GLN A 93 -1.05 9.32 12.27
CA GLN A 93 -1.86 8.13 11.99
C GLN A 93 -2.37 8.02 10.54
N VAL A 94 -1.79 8.77 9.61
CA VAL A 94 -2.18 8.69 8.20
C VAL A 94 -1.89 7.28 7.64
N GLY A 95 -0.71 6.74 7.94
CA GLY A 95 -0.33 5.39 7.49
C GLY A 95 -1.25 4.32 8.04
N SER A 96 -1.59 4.40 9.34
CA SER A 96 -2.51 3.44 9.97
C SER A 96 -3.90 3.53 9.39
N THR A 97 -4.37 4.73 9.09
CA THR A 97 -5.69 4.96 8.50
C THR A 97 -5.75 4.40 7.08
N LEU A 98 -4.70 4.62 6.28
CA LEU A 98 -4.59 4.05 4.94
C LEU A 98 -4.57 2.53 4.98
N LEU A 99 -3.77 1.95 5.86
CA LEU A 99 -3.67 0.50 5.98
C LEU A 99 -5.00 -0.11 6.38
N SER A 100 -5.71 0.49 7.34
CA SER A 100 -7.02 0.02 7.76
C SER A 100 -8.01 0.02 6.60
N GLU A 101 -8.03 1.07 5.80
CA GLU A 101 -8.92 1.16 4.63
C GLU A 101 -8.57 0.13 3.56
N ILE A 102 -7.27 -0.07 3.31
CA ILE A 102 -6.80 -1.07 2.34
C ILE A 102 -7.23 -2.48 2.77
N LEU A 103 -7.12 -2.81 4.06
CA LEU A 103 -7.43 -4.15 4.55
C LEU A 103 -8.93 -4.42 4.69
N LYS A 104 -9.74 -3.38 4.68
CA LYS A 104 -11.19 -3.51 4.80
C LYS A 104 -11.73 -4.37 3.66
N ASP A 105 -12.49 -5.39 3.99
CA ASP A 105 -13.11 -6.34 3.05
C ASP A 105 -12.11 -7.14 2.20
N SER A 106 -10.81 -7.05 2.48
CA SER A 106 -9.80 -7.76 1.69
C SER A 106 -9.90 -9.28 1.82
N GLY A 107 -10.47 -9.78 2.94
CA GLY A 107 -10.70 -11.21 3.15
C GLY A 107 -11.65 -11.86 2.15
N HIS A 108 -12.43 -11.08 1.40
CA HIS A 108 -13.27 -11.61 0.32
C HIS A 108 -12.42 -12.07 -0.87
N TRP A 109 -11.18 -11.57 -0.99
CA TRP A 109 -10.34 -11.80 -2.15
C TRP A 109 -9.04 -12.53 -1.82
N PHE A 110 -8.52 -12.35 -0.60
CA PHE A 110 -7.20 -12.84 -0.21
C PHE A 110 -7.25 -13.61 1.10
N ASP A 111 -6.44 -14.65 1.18
CA ASP A 111 -6.18 -15.38 2.44
C ASP A 111 -5.00 -14.76 3.19
N PHE A 112 -4.02 -14.27 2.44
CA PHE A 112 -2.81 -13.66 2.99
C PHE A 112 -2.47 -12.41 2.21
N ILE A 113 -1.86 -11.45 2.91
CA ILE A 113 -1.28 -10.26 2.27
C ILE A 113 0.20 -10.22 2.62
N ASN A 114 1.03 -10.22 1.58
CA ASN A 114 2.48 -10.08 1.70
C ASN A 114 2.89 -8.62 1.59
N THR A 115 4.01 -8.28 2.21
CA THR A 115 4.63 -6.98 2.00
C THR A 115 6.14 -7.11 2.11
N ASN A 116 6.85 -6.23 1.41
CA ASN A 116 8.31 -6.11 1.48
C ASN A 116 8.62 -4.72 2.05
N ALA A 117 8.82 -4.66 3.37
CA ALA A 117 8.94 -3.40 4.09
C ALA A 117 10.41 -3.01 4.29
N PRO A 118 10.73 -1.72 4.25
CA PRO A 118 12.05 -1.26 4.72
C PRO A 118 12.13 -1.45 6.24
N PRO A 119 13.34 -1.65 6.79
CA PRO A 119 13.49 -1.90 8.25
C PRO A 119 12.82 -0.87 9.14
N LEU A 120 12.80 0.40 8.75
CA LEU A 120 12.16 1.45 9.54
C LEU A 120 10.65 1.26 9.66
N ALA A 121 10.03 0.47 8.79
CA ALA A 121 8.59 0.22 8.81
C ALA A 121 8.23 -1.09 9.49
N PHE A 122 9.18 -1.89 9.93
CA PHE A 122 8.90 -3.21 10.53
C PHE A 122 7.94 -3.11 11.71
N THR A 123 8.23 -2.21 12.64
CA THR A 123 7.39 -2.04 13.84
C THR A 123 5.98 -1.62 13.47
N PHE A 124 5.83 -0.75 12.48
CA PHE A 124 4.52 -0.30 12.01
C PHE A 124 3.67 -1.50 11.55
N TYR A 125 4.25 -2.37 10.71
CA TYR A 125 3.52 -3.54 10.22
C TYR A 125 3.26 -4.55 11.32
N GLU A 126 4.23 -4.78 12.20
CA GLU A 126 4.05 -5.74 13.30
C GLU A 126 2.97 -5.30 14.27
N ARG A 127 2.84 -4.01 14.53
CA ARG A 127 1.74 -3.47 15.34
C ARG A 127 0.39 -3.65 14.67
N ALA A 128 0.36 -3.70 13.36
CA ALA A 128 -0.87 -3.94 12.60
C ALA A 128 -1.22 -5.43 12.49
N GLY A 129 -0.41 -6.31 13.07
CA GLY A 129 -0.67 -7.75 13.09
C GLY A 129 0.09 -8.55 12.05
N PHE A 130 0.95 -7.90 11.26
CA PHE A 130 1.80 -8.60 10.31
C PHE A 130 2.88 -9.37 11.06
N ILE A 131 3.22 -10.54 10.54
CA ILE A 131 4.22 -11.44 11.13
C ILE A 131 5.44 -11.47 10.23
N ALA A 132 6.63 -11.31 10.84
CA ALA A 132 7.90 -11.36 10.12
C ALA A 132 8.15 -12.75 9.57
N LEU A 133 8.64 -12.80 8.33
CA LEU A 133 9.03 -14.05 7.67
C LEU A 133 10.49 -13.97 7.26
N THR A 134 11.12 -15.14 7.10
CA THR A 134 12.46 -15.22 6.55
C THR A 134 12.46 -16.26 5.43
N GLY A 135 13.44 -16.16 4.54
CA GLY A 135 13.64 -17.15 3.48
C GLY A 135 12.70 -17.04 2.29
N ILE A 136 11.84 -16.02 2.24
CA ILE A 136 10.96 -15.79 1.10
C ILE A 136 11.41 -14.52 0.39
N GLU A 137 11.80 -14.66 -0.86
CA GLU A 137 12.25 -13.51 -1.65
C GLU A 137 11.15 -12.46 -1.78
N LYS A 138 11.53 -11.19 -1.60
CA LYS A 138 10.63 -10.03 -1.73
C LYS A 138 9.48 -10.00 -0.73
N VAL A 139 9.60 -10.75 0.38
CA VAL A 139 8.61 -10.72 1.46
C VAL A 139 9.34 -10.61 2.79
N THR A 140 9.05 -9.55 3.54
CA THR A 140 9.55 -9.40 4.91
C THR A 140 8.48 -9.78 5.93
N HIS A 141 7.21 -9.54 5.60
CA HIS A 141 6.09 -9.75 6.52
C HIS A 141 4.86 -10.23 5.75
N HIS A 142 3.97 -10.95 6.44
CA HIS A 142 2.67 -11.26 5.89
C HIS A 142 1.58 -11.14 6.95
N LEU A 143 0.35 -10.99 6.49
CA LEU A 143 -0.84 -10.97 7.34
C LEU A 143 -1.80 -12.05 6.88
N CYS A 144 -2.25 -12.90 7.81
CA CYS A 144 -3.31 -13.86 7.55
C CYS A 144 -4.66 -13.18 7.79
N ILE A 145 -5.50 -13.11 6.75
CA ILE A 145 -6.78 -12.39 6.82
C ILE A 145 -7.96 -13.25 6.40
N LYS A 146 -7.89 -14.55 6.61
CA LYS A 146 -8.99 -15.43 6.24
C LYS A 146 -10.32 -14.91 6.81
N ASP A 147 -11.27 -14.69 5.92
CA ASP A 147 -12.63 -14.31 6.30
C ASP A 147 -13.44 -15.59 6.52
N PRO A 148 -13.90 -15.86 7.75
CA PRO A 148 -14.68 -17.07 8.01
C PRO A 148 -15.98 -17.17 7.20
N ALA A 149 -16.52 -16.05 6.73
CA ALA A 149 -17.74 -16.01 5.93
C ALA A 149 -17.50 -16.26 4.45
N ARG A 150 -16.25 -16.35 4.05
CA ARG A 150 -15.84 -16.49 2.65
C ARG A 150 -16.06 -17.90 2.09
#